data_b8540c5b0f0b464184684d7ab45614f6
#
_entry.id   b8540c5b0f0b464184684d7ab45614f6
#
_cell.length_a   1.000
_cell.length_b   1.000
_cell.length_c   1.000
_cell.angle_alpha   90.00
_cell.angle_beta   90.00
_cell.angle_gamma   90.00
#
_symmetry.space_group_name_H-M   'P 1'
#
loop_
_entity.id
_entity.type
_entity.pdbx_description
1 polymer ?
#
loop_
_entity_poly.entity_id
_entity_poly.type
_entity_poly.pdbx_seq_one_letter_code
_entity_poly.pdbx_strand_id
1 'polypeptide(L)'
;MKVISRKILPVSLLAIATIVPISLKAQSDFARSEYDQLQAFGFATCDSRTDSNPSLEKITGGGAYTYEEARALLDNPESGKKVKVLTADKVNKDDDIKNAIKNNDIVILDGSKGDFVIKRFITIQNQGTSTGCNNKTILGINNARLVTEWYVTPDVLDILREADVESASTHEGTGGTLPNGVVVDEEAEYLTRKALYEKYGNENYREAGIFCVKRCKNIIFRNLSFIGPGSIDCGGYDLLAVQYSSNVWVDHCEFIDGIDGNFDISNESDMITASWNEFSYTDRSLMHQNTNLVGSSDSKVGDDDKLSITFAFNSWGAKCRARMPMARYGRFHMLNNYFHCKGNSTACINPRKNSEFLIEGNYFEEGVKKIFDMKEATSVIWADDNVTVESFSKPVSFGECYIPYSYTKMPTEIVKDDVKAFAGPTIWGSTKYSVIPTDEVTGINTTVADNSASEATYNLLGQKVNANAKGIVVKGGKKFVVR
;
A
#
# COMPACT_ATOMS: atom_id res chain seq x y z
N MET A 1 41.04 -80.01 0.42
CA MET A 1 39.84 -79.32 -0.13
C MET A 1 39.86 -77.89 0.35
N LYS A 2 40.13 -76.92 -0.57
CA LYS A 2 40.18 -75.49 -0.26
C LYS A 2 38.81 -74.87 -0.56
N VAL A 3 38.21 -74.35 0.44
CA VAL A 3 36.97 -73.50 0.29
C VAL A 3 37.38 -72.07 0.04
N ILE A 4 37.01 -71.53 -1.11
CA ILE A 4 37.25 -70.14 -1.50
C ILE A 4 36.03 -69.30 -1.04
N SER A 5 36.28 -68.43 -0.03
CA SER A 5 35.30 -67.50 0.43
C SER A 5 35.33 -66.18 -0.49
N ARG A 6 34.26 -65.92 -1.21
CA ARG A 6 34.08 -64.68 -1.91
C ARG A 6 33.54 -63.59 -0.97
N LYS A 7 34.33 -62.59 -0.71
CA LYS A 7 33.89 -61.32 -0.05
C LYS A 7 33.07 -60.49 -1.04
N ILE A 8 31.82 -60.27 -0.71
CA ILE A 8 30.96 -59.26 -1.38
C ILE A 8 31.18 -57.94 -0.65
N LEU A 9 31.69 -56.93 -1.38
CA LEU A 9 31.76 -55.55 -0.91
C LEU A 9 30.38 -54.92 -1.11
N PRO A 10 29.84 -54.17 -0.12
CA PRO A 10 28.63 -53.38 -0.32
C PRO A 10 28.99 -52.11 -1.11
N VAL A 11 28.36 -51.94 -2.25
CA VAL A 11 28.32 -50.68 -2.98
C VAL A 11 27.35 -49.76 -2.24
N SER A 12 27.87 -48.80 -1.48
CA SER A 12 27.07 -47.75 -0.91
C SER A 12 26.69 -46.79 -2.03
N LEU A 13 25.45 -46.84 -2.48
CA LEU A 13 24.86 -45.83 -3.33
C LEU A 13 24.67 -44.54 -2.50
N LEU A 14 25.52 -43.57 -2.72
CA LEU A 14 25.33 -42.22 -2.22
C LEU A 14 24.28 -41.51 -3.09
N ALA A 15 23.02 -41.65 -2.72
CA ALA A 15 21.96 -40.82 -3.28
C ALA A 15 22.08 -39.43 -2.68
N ILE A 16 22.72 -38.51 -3.40
CA ILE A 16 22.64 -37.06 -3.11
C ILE A 16 21.24 -36.64 -3.58
N ALA A 17 20.33 -36.60 -2.65
CA ALA A 17 19.03 -36.02 -2.86
C ALA A 17 19.20 -34.49 -2.95
N THR A 18 19.13 -33.95 -4.16
CA THR A 18 18.87 -32.54 -4.40
C THR A 18 17.39 -32.28 -4.06
N ILE A 19 17.09 -32.17 -2.77
CA ILE A 19 15.79 -31.73 -2.29
C ILE A 19 16.00 -30.31 -1.80
N VAL A 20 15.75 -29.28 -2.60
CA VAL A 20 15.55 -27.93 -2.03
C VAL A 20 14.59 -27.02 -2.80
N PRO A 21 14.38 -27.00 -4.11
CA PRO A 21 13.46 -25.97 -4.63
C PRO A 21 11.96 -26.34 -4.62
N ILE A 22 11.61 -27.63 -4.58
CA ILE A 22 10.19 -28.04 -4.64
C ILE A 22 9.48 -27.85 -3.29
N SER A 23 10.20 -28.01 -2.17
CA SER A 23 9.61 -27.88 -0.85
C SER A 23 9.34 -26.44 -0.44
N LEU A 24 10.21 -25.50 -0.81
CA LEU A 24 10.02 -24.07 -0.51
C LEU A 24 8.83 -23.48 -1.26
N LYS A 25 8.71 -23.78 -2.57
CA LYS A 25 7.57 -23.28 -3.34
C LYS A 25 6.24 -23.90 -2.89
N ALA A 26 6.22 -25.20 -2.59
CA ALA A 26 5.02 -25.85 -2.06
C ALA A 26 4.67 -25.36 -0.64
N GLN A 27 5.66 -24.97 0.17
CA GLN A 27 5.46 -24.43 1.50
C GLN A 27 4.97 -22.98 1.43
N SER A 28 5.47 -22.14 0.50
CA SER A 28 4.97 -20.78 0.29
C SER A 28 3.56 -20.78 -0.31
N ASP A 29 3.28 -21.66 -1.27
CA ASP A 29 1.94 -21.81 -1.86
C ASP A 29 0.91 -22.29 -0.81
N PHE A 30 1.32 -23.16 0.13
CA PHE A 30 0.47 -23.58 1.25
C PHE A 30 0.27 -22.44 2.25
N ALA A 31 1.34 -21.76 2.65
CA ALA A 31 1.28 -20.60 3.53
C ALA A 31 0.35 -19.53 2.95
N ARG A 32 0.48 -19.21 1.67
CA ARG A 32 -0.39 -18.24 1.01
C ARG A 32 -1.86 -18.64 1.07
N SER A 33 -2.22 -19.90 0.83
CA SER A 33 -3.62 -20.34 0.90
C SER A 33 -4.22 -20.27 2.31
N GLU A 34 -3.38 -20.32 3.37
CA GLU A 34 -3.81 -20.18 4.76
C GLU A 34 -3.92 -18.72 5.20
N TYR A 35 -3.03 -17.84 4.72
CA TYR A 35 -2.89 -16.46 5.20
C TYR A 35 -3.44 -15.43 4.23
N ASP A 36 -3.35 -15.67 2.91
CA ASP A 36 -4.01 -14.85 1.89
C ASP A 36 -5.49 -15.22 1.86
N GLN A 37 -6.17 -14.84 2.90
CA GLN A 37 -7.60 -15.06 2.98
C GLN A 37 -8.26 -14.16 1.94
N LEU A 38 -9.00 -14.76 1.01
CA LEU A 38 -9.87 -14.03 0.08
C LEU A 38 -10.97 -13.24 0.82
N GLN A 39 -10.92 -13.23 2.13
CA GLN A 39 -11.89 -12.64 3.04
C GLN A 39 -11.18 -11.72 4.02
N ALA A 40 -11.87 -10.69 4.47
CA ALA A 40 -11.37 -9.79 5.50
C ALA A 40 -11.19 -10.51 6.83
N PHE A 41 -10.23 -10.05 7.59
CA PHE A 41 -10.01 -10.45 8.99
C PHE A 41 -9.63 -9.22 9.81
N GLY A 42 -9.17 -9.42 11.01
CA GLY A 42 -8.70 -8.32 11.84
C GLY A 42 -9.82 -7.45 12.38
N PHE A 43 -9.47 -6.26 12.81
CA PHE A 43 -10.44 -5.34 13.40
C PHE A 43 -11.59 -4.97 12.45
N ALA A 44 -11.42 -5.02 11.13
CA ALA A 44 -12.53 -4.79 10.20
C ALA A 44 -13.73 -5.72 10.41
N THR A 45 -13.51 -6.90 11.03
CA THR A 45 -14.56 -7.87 11.37
C THR A 45 -15.19 -7.68 12.74
N CYS A 46 -14.86 -6.59 13.44
CA CYS A 46 -15.30 -6.31 14.80
C CYS A 46 -16.27 -5.13 14.85
N ASP A 47 -17.05 -5.04 15.94
CA ASP A 47 -17.86 -3.85 16.27
C ASP A 47 -17.23 -2.98 17.36
N SER A 48 -16.28 -3.54 18.11
CA SER A 48 -15.53 -2.85 19.16
C SER A 48 -14.20 -3.54 19.41
N ARG A 49 -13.29 -2.88 20.13
CA ARG A 49 -11.99 -3.44 20.52
C ARG A 49 -12.10 -4.61 21.53
N THR A 50 -13.28 -4.86 22.08
CA THR A 50 -13.59 -5.97 22.99
C THR A 50 -14.70 -6.86 22.45
N ASP A 51 -14.91 -6.87 21.13
CA ASP A 51 -15.95 -7.64 20.48
C ASP A 51 -15.81 -9.13 20.83
N SER A 52 -16.89 -9.75 21.30
CA SER A 52 -16.92 -11.18 21.61
C SER A 52 -17.35 -12.05 20.42
N ASN A 53 -17.76 -11.45 19.32
CA ASN A 53 -18.27 -12.14 18.13
C ASN A 53 -17.83 -11.47 16.82
N PRO A 54 -16.52 -11.47 16.51
CA PRO A 54 -16.02 -11.01 15.22
C PRO A 54 -16.65 -11.80 14.07
N SER A 55 -17.07 -11.13 13.01
CA SER A 55 -17.79 -11.77 11.90
C SER A 55 -17.55 -11.05 10.58
N LEU A 56 -17.46 -11.81 9.49
CA LEU A 56 -17.43 -11.28 8.13
C LEU A 56 -18.68 -10.48 7.76
N GLU A 57 -19.81 -10.71 8.42
CA GLU A 57 -21.04 -9.94 8.19
C GLU A 57 -20.86 -8.44 8.47
N LYS A 58 -19.84 -8.05 9.26
CA LYS A 58 -19.54 -6.66 9.62
C LYS A 58 -18.75 -5.93 8.52
N ILE A 59 -18.12 -6.69 7.60
CA ILE A 59 -17.29 -6.15 6.52
C ILE A 59 -17.59 -6.88 5.22
N THR A 60 -18.75 -6.65 4.66
CA THR A 60 -19.23 -7.25 3.39
C THR A 60 -19.03 -6.34 2.19
N GLY A 61 -18.67 -5.07 2.43
CA GLY A 61 -18.62 -4.06 1.37
C GLY A 61 -19.94 -3.99 0.59
N GLY A 62 -19.85 -3.99 -0.72
CA GLY A 62 -21.00 -4.05 -1.62
C GLY A 62 -21.61 -5.46 -1.78
N GLY A 63 -21.03 -6.48 -1.15
CA GLY A 63 -21.47 -7.88 -1.22
C GLY A 63 -20.58 -8.78 -2.08
N ALA A 64 -19.35 -8.34 -2.40
CA ALA A 64 -18.33 -9.16 -3.02
C ALA A 64 -16.95 -8.78 -2.47
N TYR A 65 -16.06 -9.76 -2.33
CA TYR A 65 -14.68 -9.61 -1.91
C TYR A 65 -13.70 -9.80 -3.07
N THR A 66 -14.10 -10.56 -4.10
CA THR A 66 -13.25 -10.91 -5.23
C THR A 66 -13.83 -10.38 -6.53
N TYR A 67 -12.98 -10.34 -7.56
CA TYR A 67 -13.42 -9.98 -8.91
C TYR A 67 -14.43 -10.99 -9.49
N GLU A 68 -14.20 -12.27 -9.24
CA GLU A 68 -15.06 -13.35 -9.69
C GLU A 68 -16.48 -13.24 -9.12
N GLU A 69 -16.58 -12.97 -7.80
CA GLU A 69 -17.88 -12.71 -7.15
C GLU A 69 -18.54 -11.46 -7.71
N ALA A 70 -17.79 -10.36 -7.89
CA ALA A 70 -18.30 -9.13 -8.44
C ALA A 70 -18.81 -9.32 -9.91
N ARG A 71 -18.09 -10.13 -10.70
CA ARG A 71 -18.52 -10.51 -12.05
C ARG A 71 -19.81 -11.33 -12.04
N ALA A 72 -19.89 -12.31 -11.15
CA ALA A 72 -21.11 -13.12 -11.03
C ALA A 72 -22.35 -12.26 -10.66
N LEU A 73 -22.16 -11.24 -9.81
CA LEU A 73 -23.22 -10.28 -9.48
C LEU A 73 -23.57 -9.36 -10.67
N LEU A 74 -22.58 -8.94 -11.44
CA LEU A 74 -22.80 -8.13 -12.66
C LEU A 74 -23.58 -8.92 -13.72
N ASP A 75 -23.27 -10.20 -13.88
CA ASP A 75 -23.90 -11.08 -14.87
C ASP A 75 -25.29 -11.60 -14.40
N ASN A 76 -25.68 -11.34 -13.14
CA ASN A 76 -26.97 -11.70 -12.55
C ASN A 76 -27.77 -10.46 -12.10
N PRO A 77 -28.54 -9.80 -12.97
CA PRO A 77 -29.36 -8.64 -12.62
C PRO A 77 -30.41 -8.91 -11.52
N GLU A 78 -30.80 -10.16 -11.33
CA GLU A 78 -31.77 -10.60 -10.30
C GLU A 78 -31.15 -10.55 -8.88
N SER A 79 -29.82 -10.40 -8.76
CA SER A 79 -29.12 -10.28 -7.49
C SER A 79 -29.53 -9.04 -6.67
N GLY A 80 -30.15 -8.05 -7.31
CA GLY A 80 -30.46 -6.74 -6.72
C GLY A 80 -29.22 -5.88 -6.44
N LYS A 81 -28.01 -6.34 -6.77
CA LYS A 81 -26.76 -5.60 -6.60
C LYS A 81 -26.42 -4.77 -7.82
N LYS A 82 -25.94 -3.56 -7.56
CA LYS A 82 -25.48 -2.64 -8.62
C LYS A 82 -23.98 -2.74 -8.75
N VAL A 83 -23.51 -3.28 -9.88
CA VAL A 83 -22.09 -3.38 -10.21
C VAL A 83 -21.76 -2.49 -11.39
N LYS A 84 -20.69 -1.68 -11.27
CA LYS A 84 -20.23 -0.80 -12.34
C LYS A 84 -18.77 -1.10 -12.67
N VAL A 85 -18.48 -1.34 -13.94
CA VAL A 85 -17.10 -1.38 -14.45
C VAL A 85 -16.79 -0.03 -15.08
N LEU A 86 -15.63 0.52 -14.73
CA LEU A 86 -15.07 1.74 -15.32
C LEU A 86 -13.69 1.44 -15.91
N THR A 87 -13.44 1.99 -17.09
CA THR A 87 -12.11 2.06 -17.72
C THR A 87 -11.67 3.52 -17.81
N ALA A 88 -10.38 3.77 -17.86
CA ALA A 88 -9.82 5.13 -17.84
C ALA A 88 -10.36 6.00 -19.00
N ASP A 89 -10.54 5.43 -20.19
CA ASP A 89 -11.11 6.11 -21.36
C ASP A 89 -12.59 6.52 -21.22
N LYS A 90 -13.28 6.05 -20.18
CA LYS A 90 -14.67 6.39 -19.85
C LYS A 90 -14.81 7.35 -18.68
N VAL A 91 -13.69 7.72 -18.05
CA VAL A 91 -13.64 8.70 -16.95
C VAL A 91 -13.21 10.04 -17.52
N ASN A 92 -14.13 10.99 -17.59
CA ASN A 92 -13.86 12.34 -18.09
C ASN A 92 -13.64 13.35 -16.95
N LYS A 93 -14.13 13.03 -15.76
CA LYS A 93 -14.05 13.84 -14.55
C LYS A 93 -13.88 12.94 -13.33
N ASP A 94 -13.22 13.44 -12.30
CA ASP A 94 -13.06 12.72 -11.03
C ASP A 94 -14.43 12.40 -10.38
N ASP A 95 -15.43 13.24 -10.62
CA ASP A 95 -16.80 12.99 -10.19
C ASP A 95 -17.41 11.73 -10.85
N ASP A 96 -16.91 11.24 -11.98
CA ASP A 96 -17.39 10.01 -12.59
C ASP A 96 -17.07 8.80 -11.70
N ILE A 97 -15.86 8.75 -11.10
CA ILE A 97 -15.48 7.71 -10.14
C ILE A 97 -16.30 7.87 -8.86
N LYS A 98 -16.38 9.09 -8.32
CA LYS A 98 -17.15 9.40 -7.12
C LYS A 98 -18.63 9.02 -7.27
N ASN A 99 -19.25 9.38 -8.40
CA ASN A 99 -20.64 9.06 -8.68
C ASN A 99 -20.86 7.56 -8.91
N ALA A 100 -19.90 6.87 -9.55
CA ALA A 100 -19.96 5.43 -9.68
C ALA A 100 -19.98 4.75 -8.30
N ILE A 101 -19.09 5.14 -7.39
CA ILE A 101 -19.06 4.59 -6.03
C ILE A 101 -20.34 4.92 -5.25
N LYS A 102 -20.83 6.15 -5.35
CA LYS A 102 -22.05 6.55 -4.65
C LYS A 102 -23.28 5.77 -5.13
N ASN A 103 -23.40 5.53 -6.43
CA ASN A 103 -24.62 5.01 -7.06
C ASN A 103 -24.61 3.48 -7.20
N ASN A 104 -23.49 2.81 -6.96
CA ASN A 104 -23.38 1.36 -7.09
C ASN A 104 -22.87 0.74 -5.80
N ASP A 105 -23.13 -0.53 -5.60
CA ASP A 105 -22.63 -1.31 -4.47
C ASP A 105 -21.15 -1.68 -4.69
N ILE A 106 -20.84 -2.05 -5.93
CA ILE A 106 -19.50 -2.49 -6.32
C ILE A 106 -19.05 -1.67 -7.54
N VAL A 107 -17.81 -1.16 -7.46
CA VAL A 107 -17.13 -0.51 -8.58
C VAL A 107 -15.86 -1.27 -8.91
N ILE A 108 -15.73 -1.71 -10.15
CA ILE A 108 -14.54 -2.33 -10.70
C ILE A 108 -13.83 -1.29 -11.57
N LEU A 109 -12.62 -0.93 -11.17
CA LEU A 109 -11.73 -0.09 -11.96
C LEU A 109 -10.85 -1.01 -12.82
N ASP A 110 -10.97 -0.93 -14.13
CA ASP A 110 -10.22 -1.74 -15.08
C ASP A 110 -9.14 -0.91 -15.76
N GLY A 111 -7.88 -1.18 -15.41
CA GLY A 111 -6.70 -0.49 -15.95
C GLY A 111 -6.30 -0.89 -17.37
N SER A 112 -7.05 -1.77 -18.05
CA SER A 112 -6.72 -2.23 -19.40
C SER A 112 -6.70 -1.12 -20.47
N LYS A 113 -7.21 0.07 -20.15
CA LYS A 113 -7.23 1.27 -21.00
C LYS A 113 -6.36 2.41 -20.50
N GLY A 114 -5.39 2.11 -19.61
CA GLY A 114 -4.46 3.07 -19.04
C GLY A 114 -4.84 3.52 -17.63
N ASP A 115 -4.11 4.51 -17.15
CA ASP A 115 -4.21 5.02 -15.79
C ASP A 115 -5.40 5.96 -15.61
N PHE A 116 -6.02 5.93 -14.43
CA PHE A 116 -7.05 6.87 -14.01
C PHE A 116 -6.38 8.14 -13.49
N VAL A 117 -6.32 9.20 -14.30
CA VAL A 117 -5.70 10.47 -13.91
C VAL A 117 -6.66 11.24 -13.01
N ILE A 118 -6.25 11.46 -11.77
CA ILE A 118 -7.02 12.14 -10.74
C ILE A 118 -6.59 13.62 -10.66
N LYS A 119 -7.51 14.52 -11.00
CA LYS A 119 -7.28 15.97 -11.02
C LYS A 119 -7.58 16.64 -9.69
N ARG A 120 -8.51 16.06 -8.94
CA ARG A 120 -8.97 16.57 -7.66
C ARG A 120 -9.17 15.44 -6.67
N PHE A 121 -8.91 15.74 -5.41
CA PHE A 121 -9.15 14.82 -4.30
C PHE A 121 -10.62 14.36 -4.23
N ILE A 122 -10.85 13.06 -4.31
CA ILE A 122 -12.18 12.44 -4.36
C ILE A 122 -12.65 12.18 -2.92
N THR A 123 -13.65 12.92 -2.45
CA THR A 123 -14.24 12.66 -1.14
C THR A 123 -15.51 11.81 -1.27
N ILE A 124 -15.49 10.60 -0.72
CA ILE A 124 -16.64 9.72 -0.54
C ILE A 124 -17.16 9.95 0.87
N GLN A 125 -18.31 10.60 0.99
CA GLN A 125 -18.80 11.08 2.29
C GLN A 125 -20.29 10.90 2.48
N ASN A 126 -20.68 10.45 3.66
CA ASN A 126 -22.05 10.62 4.17
C ASN A 126 -22.19 11.96 4.89
N GLN A 127 -23.32 12.63 4.69
CA GLN A 127 -23.66 13.89 5.34
C GLN A 127 -24.95 13.75 6.14
N GLY A 128 -24.97 14.27 7.36
CA GLY A 128 -26.11 14.14 8.25
C GLY A 128 -26.46 12.68 8.50
N THR A 129 -27.70 12.30 8.23
CA THR A 129 -28.22 10.93 8.38
C THR A 129 -28.07 10.08 7.11
N SER A 130 -27.44 10.59 6.05
CA SER A 130 -27.22 9.84 4.81
C SER A 130 -26.34 8.63 5.02
N THR A 131 -26.64 7.53 4.36
CA THR A 131 -25.86 6.29 4.36
C THR A 131 -25.49 5.82 2.95
N GLY A 132 -25.73 6.67 1.94
CA GLY A 132 -25.55 6.31 0.53
C GLY A 132 -24.13 5.91 0.13
N CYS A 133 -23.13 6.28 0.93
CA CYS A 133 -21.74 5.89 0.75
C CYS A 133 -21.28 4.72 1.66
N ASN A 134 -22.20 4.08 2.39
CA ASN A 134 -21.90 2.84 3.11
C ASN A 134 -22.00 1.62 2.20
N ASN A 135 -21.43 0.51 2.65
CA ASN A 135 -21.51 -0.79 1.98
C ASN A 135 -21.00 -0.71 0.54
N LYS A 136 -19.73 -0.36 0.36
CA LYS A 136 -19.10 -0.22 -0.95
C LYS A 136 -17.88 -1.12 -1.09
N THR A 137 -17.75 -1.73 -2.27
CA THR A 137 -16.53 -2.43 -2.68
C THR A 137 -15.95 -1.75 -3.92
N ILE A 138 -14.67 -1.42 -3.86
CA ILE A 138 -13.89 -0.84 -4.95
C ILE A 138 -12.75 -1.82 -5.27
N LEU A 139 -12.79 -2.43 -6.44
CA LEU A 139 -11.81 -3.42 -6.91
C LEU A 139 -11.02 -2.89 -8.08
N GLY A 140 -9.73 -3.17 -8.10
CA GLY A 140 -8.86 -2.92 -9.25
C GLY A 140 -8.55 -4.21 -10.01
N ILE A 141 -8.56 -4.15 -11.32
CA ILE A 141 -8.11 -5.23 -12.21
C ILE A 141 -7.20 -4.67 -13.31
N ASN A 142 -6.36 -5.52 -13.89
CA ASN A 142 -5.53 -5.18 -15.06
C ASN A 142 -4.72 -3.89 -14.85
N ASN A 143 -4.04 -3.76 -13.72
CA ASN A 143 -3.28 -2.56 -13.33
C ASN A 143 -4.15 -1.30 -13.19
N ALA A 144 -5.19 -1.36 -12.38
CA ALA A 144 -6.00 -0.18 -12.05
C ALA A 144 -5.17 0.80 -11.21
N ARG A 145 -4.57 1.79 -11.86
CA ARG A 145 -3.73 2.82 -11.25
C ARG A 145 -4.48 4.14 -11.20
N LEU A 146 -4.56 4.70 -10.00
CA LEU A 146 -5.10 6.02 -9.71
C LEU A 146 -3.89 6.95 -9.56
N VAL A 147 -3.67 7.83 -10.51
CA VAL A 147 -2.46 8.66 -10.62
C VAL A 147 -2.84 10.13 -10.52
N THR A 148 -2.14 10.90 -9.70
CA THR A 148 -2.38 12.35 -9.63
C THR A 148 -1.97 13.02 -10.94
N GLU A 149 -2.75 14.01 -11.41
CA GLU A 149 -2.46 14.76 -12.65
C GLU A 149 -1.15 15.53 -12.54
N TRP A 150 -0.91 16.14 -11.39
CA TRP A 150 0.33 16.84 -11.10
C TRP A 150 1.35 15.91 -10.45
N TYR A 151 2.62 16.07 -10.77
CA TYR A 151 3.74 15.35 -10.16
C TYR A 151 5.01 16.21 -10.11
N VAL A 152 5.88 15.89 -9.17
CA VAL A 152 7.17 16.56 -8.98
C VAL A 152 8.10 16.18 -10.15
N THR A 153 8.51 17.21 -10.90
CA THR A 153 9.46 17.08 -11.99
C THR A 153 10.89 17.36 -11.52
N PRO A 154 11.94 16.91 -12.24
CA PRO A 154 13.32 17.18 -11.86
C PRO A 154 13.62 18.67 -11.63
N ASP A 155 13.07 19.55 -12.46
CA ASP A 155 13.25 21.01 -12.31
C ASP A 155 12.54 21.57 -11.07
N VAL A 156 11.44 20.95 -10.59
CA VAL A 156 10.86 21.30 -9.28
C VAL A 156 11.81 20.87 -8.17
N LEU A 157 12.36 19.66 -8.23
CA LEU A 157 13.31 19.19 -7.22
C LEU A 157 14.55 20.10 -7.15
N ASP A 158 15.06 20.56 -8.28
CA ASP A 158 16.22 21.45 -8.33
C ASP A 158 15.90 22.80 -7.67
N ILE A 159 14.73 23.40 -7.92
CA ILE A 159 14.27 24.63 -7.24
C ILE A 159 14.18 24.43 -5.73
N LEU A 160 13.65 23.31 -5.27
CA LEU A 160 13.51 23.02 -3.83
C LEU A 160 14.87 22.79 -3.16
N ARG A 161 15.81 22.15 -3.86
CA ARG A 161 17.19 21.98 -3.38
C ARG A 161 17.95 23.31 -3.31
N GLU A 162 17.77 24.18 -4.32
CA GLU A 162 18.33 25.55 -4.30
C GLU A 162 17.79 26.39 -3.16
N ALA A 163 16.53 26.19 -2.78
CA ALA A 163 15.91 26.84 -1.63
C ALA A 163 16.27 26.19 -0.28
N ASP A 164 17.09 25.14 -0.27
CA ASP A 164 17.55 24.39 0.91
C ASP A 164 16.40 23.86 1.79
N VAL A 165 15.30 23.47 1.18
CA VAL A 165 14.08 23.05 1.88
C VAL A 165 14.34 21.81 2.76
N GLU A 166 15.23 20.90 2.33
CA GLU A 166 15.56 19.69 3.12
C GLU A 166 16.24 20.05 4.45
N SER A 167 17.10 21.06 4.49
CA SER A 167 17.72 21.56 5.73
C SER A 167 16.72 22.29 6.62
N ALA A 168 15.76 22.97 6.03
CA ALA A 168 14.73 23.74 6.74
C ALA A 168 13.67 22.84 7.42
N SER A 169 13.61 21.55 7.12
CA SER A 169 12.55 20.63 7.55
C SER A 169 12.42 20.41 9.07
N THR A 170 13.31 20.98 9.85
CA THR A 170 13.31 20.89 11.34
C THR A 170 13.07 22.21 12.05
N HIS A 171 12.85 23.31 11.30
CA HIS A 171 12.74 24.66 11.87
C HIS A 171 11.27 25.08 12.00
N GLU A 172 10.66 24.75 13.15
CA GLU A 172 9.32 25.26 13.49
C GLU A 172 9.35 26.77 13.79
N GLY A 173 8.30 27.48 13.39
CA GLY A 173 8.07 28.89 13.71
C GLY A 173 8.92 29.90 12.95
N THR A 174 9.67 29.47 11.92
CA THR A 174 10.48 30.35 11.08
C THR A 174 9.92 30.56 9.69
N GLY A 175 8.68 30.15 9.46
CA GLY A 175 7.96 30.28 8.20
C GLY A 175 7.75 31.74 7.75
N GLY A 176 6.72 31.96 6.96
CA GLY A 176 6.47 33.29 6.41
C GLY A 176 5.08 33.44 5.78
N THR A 177 4.88 34.56 5.11
CA THR A 177 3.62 34.85 4.42
C THR A 177 3.77 34.62 2.93
N LEU A 178 2.92 33.77 2.36
CA LEU A 178 2.86 33.48 0.94
C LEU A 178 2.31 34.64 0.12
N PRO A 179 2.52 34.71 -1.21
CA PRO A 179 2.00 35.77 -2.07
C PRO A 179 0.48 35.97 -2.00
N ASN A 180 -0.27 34.93 -1.67
CA ASN A 180 -1.72 34.96 -1.49
C ASN A 180 -2.16 35.42 -0.07
N GLY A 181 -1.22 35.79 0.81
CA GLY A 181 -1.48 36.26 2.17
C GLY A 181 -1.62 35.13 3.21
N VAL A 182 -1.45 33.89 2.84
CA VAL A 182 -1.47 32.73 3.79
C VAL A 182 -0.20 32.78 4.62
N VAL A 183 -0.33 32.65 5.95
CA VAL A 183 0.78 32.48 6.87
C VAL A 183 1.08 31.01 7.03
N VAL A 184 2.35 30.64 6.92
CA VAL A 184 2.86 29.27 7.10
C VAL A 184 3.89 29.31 8.22
N ASP A 185 3.69 28.49 9.24
CA ASP A 185 4.50 28.52 10.45
C ASP A 185 5.82 27.74 10.30
N GLU A 186 5.83 26.66 9.52
CA GLU A 186 7.01 25.82 9.31
C GLU A 186 7.83 26.32 8.12
N GLU A 187 9.15 26.42 8.30
CA GLU A 187 10.06 26.97 7.28
C GLU A 187 10.07 26.13 6.01
N ALA A 188 10.17 24.81 6.13
CA ALA A 188 10.20 23.92 4.98
C ALA A 188 8.91 24.00 4.15
N GLU A 189 7.75 23.98 4.82
CA GLU A 189 6.46 24.15 4.14
C GLU A 189 6.37 25.52 3.45
N TYR A 190 6.81 26.59 4.14
CA TYR A 190 6.81 27.93 3.58
C TYR A 190 7.67 28.03 2.31
N LEU A 191 8.92 27.57 2.37
CA LEU A 191 9.85 27.63 1.23
C LEU A 191 9.34 26.82 0.05
N THR A 192 8.84 25.62 0.32
CA THR A 192 8.26 24.75 -0.70
C THR A 192 7.05 25.38 -1.37
N ARG A 193 6.09 25.86 -0.59
CA ARG A 193 4.86 26.49 -1.10
C ARG A 193 5.16 27.76 -1.86
N LYS A 194 6.10 28.58 -1.37
CA LYS A 194 6.54 29.79 -2.05
C LYS A 194 7.16 29.49 -3.42
N ALA A 195 8.10 28.55 -3.49
CA ALA A 195 8.75 28.15 -4.73
C ALA A 195 7.74 27.61 -5.77
N LEU A 196 6.81 26.76 -5.33
CA LEU A 196 5.76 26.23 -6.19
C LEU A 196 4.76 27.30 -6.62
N TYR A 197 4.40 28.22 -5.72
CA TYR A 197 3.53 29.35 -6.05
C TYR A 197 4.16 30.27 -7.11
N GLU A 198 5.44 30.59 -6.96
CA GLU A 198 6.19 31.37 -7.91
C GLU A 198 6.25 30.71 -9.29
N LYS A 199 6.35 29.39 -9.34
CA LYS A 199 6.41 28.61 -10.57
C LYS A 199 5.05 28.44 -11.25
N TYR A 200 4.01 28.10 -10.48
CA TYR A 200 2.69 27.72 -11.02
C TYR A 200 1.60 28.79 -10.83
N GLY A 201 1.84 29.82 -10.03
CA GLY A 201 0.89 30.90 -9.75
C GLY A 201 -0.28 30.48 -8.85
N ASN A 202 -0.28 29.29 -8.27
CA ASN A 202 -1.34 28.78 -7.40
C ASN A 202 -0.81 27.70 -6.45
N GLU A 203 -1.68 27.17 -5.58
CA GLU A 203 -1.38 26.11 -4.63
C GLU A 203 -2.14 24.79 -4.91
N ASN A 204 -2.68 24.59 -6.11
CA ASN A 204 -3.49 23.39 -6.42
C ASN A 204 -2.71 22.07 -6.31
N TYR A 205 -1.38 22.12 -6.36
CA TYR A 205 -0.53 20.97 -6.09
C TYR A 205 -0.75 20.33 -4.71
N ARG A 206 -1.26 21.09 -3.71
CA ARG A 206 -1.58 20.56 -2.38
C ARG A 206 -2.78 19.62 -2.38
N GLU A 207 -3.65 19.72 -3.37
CA GLU A 207 -4.81 18.84 -3.51
C GLU A 207 -4.48 17.52 -4.19
N ALA A 208 -3.19 17.21 -4.36
CA ALA A 208 -2.71 16.01 -5.03
C ALA A 208 -2.77 14.75 -4.15
N GLY A 209 -3.89 14.54 -3.46
CA GLY A 209 -4.30 13.26 -2.88
C GLY A 209 -5.27 12.55 -3.81
N ILE A 210 -5.74 11.35 -3.44
CA ILE A 210 -6.61 10.56 -4.29
C ILE A 210 -7.99 10.38 -3.68
N PHE A 211 -8.07 9.73 -2.50
CA PHE A 211 -9.36 9.46 -1.85
C PHE A 211 -9.41 9.90 -0.40
N CYS A 212 -10.55 10.45 0.01
CA CYS A 212 -10.99 10.53 1.39
C CYS A 212 -12.29 9.75 1.59
N VAL A 213 -12.29 8.80 2.51
CA VAL A 213 -13.48 8.10 2.98
C VAL A 213 -13.91 8.72 4.31
N LYS A 214 -15.08 9.38 4.33
CA LYS A 214 -15.50 10.18 5.49
C LYS A 214 -16.91 9.84 5.95
N ARG A 215 -17.08 9.51 7.22
CA ARG A 215 -18.37 9.11 7.82
C ARG A 215 -19.04 7.96 7.07
N CYS A 216 -18.23 6.97 6.64
CA CYS A 216 -18.71 5.78 5.95
C CYS A 216 -18.51 4.54 6.80
N LYS A 217 -19.30 3.51 6.53
CA LYS A 217 -19.19 2.20 7.17
C LYS A 217 -19.20 1.10 6.13
N ASN A 218 -18.40 0.04 6.40
CA ASN A 218 -18.37 -1.17 5.60
C ASN A 218 -17.87 -0.89 4.15
N ILE A 219 -16.59 -0.52 4.06
CA ILE A 219 -15.92 -0.13 2.82
C ILE A 219 -14.73 -1.05 2.53
N ILE A 220 -14.63 -1.53 1.31
CA ILE A 220 -13.55 -2.39 0.83
C ILE A 220 -12.83 -1.73 -0.34
N PHE A 221 -11.49 -1.61 -0.24
CA PHE A 221 -10.59 -1.29 -1.35
C PHE A 221 -9.66 -2.47 -1.57
N ARG A 222 -9.60 -3.01 -2.79
CA ARG A 222 -8.70 -4.12 -3.11
C ARG A 222 -8.01 -3.97 -4.45
N ASN A 223 -6.73 -4.34 -4.47
CA ASN A 223 -5.92 -4.51 -5.68
C ASN A 223 -5.80 -3.24 -6.55
N LEU A 224 -5.59 -2.10 -5.88
CA LEU A 224 -5.48 -0.78 -6.50
C LEU A 224 -4.08 -0.19 -6.29
N SER A 225 -3.60 0.58 -7.27
CA SER A 225 -2.41 1.42 -7.09
C SER A 225 -2.81 2.88 -6.88
N PHE A 226 -2.31 3.48 -5.81
CA PHE A 226 -2.46 4.91 -5.50
C PHE A 226 -1.10 5.57 -5.70
N ILE A 227 -0.97 6.38 -6.75
CA ILE A 227 0.31 6.97 -7.16
C ILE A 227 0.22 8.48 -7.07
N GLY A 228 0.98 9.03 -6.16
CA GLY A 228 1.05 10.46 -5.87
C GLY A 228 2.10 11.22 -6.66
N PRO A 229 2.21 12.51 -6.39
CA PRO A 229 3.09 13.42 -7.13
C PRO A 229 4.55 13.35 -6.69
N GLY A 230 4.84 12.83 -5.52
CA GLY A 230 6.10 12.93 -4.81
C GLY A 230 5.96 13.77 -3.54
N SER A 231 6.65 13.38 -2.49
CA SER A 231 6.61 14.06 -1.20
C SER A 231 7.64 15.19 -1.14
N ILE A 232 7.17 16.42 -0.90
CA ILE A 232 7.97 17.64 -0.95
C ILE A 232 7.67 18.63 0.18
N ASP A 233 7.03 18.19 1.25
CA ASP A 233 6.72 18.98 2.45
C ASP A 233 5.98 20.30 2.16
N CYS A 234 4.92 20.25 1.40
CA CYS A 234 4.04 21.40 1.17
C CYS A 234 2.71 21.30 1.91
N GLY A 235 2.56 20.31 2.78
CA GLY A 235 1.27 19.88 3.30
C GLY A 235 0.37 19.36 2.18
N GLY A 236 -0.84 19.01 2.46
CA GLY A 236 -1.78 18.58 1.43
C GLY A 236 -2.66 17.42 1.85
N TYR A 237 -3.05 16.59 0.86
CA TYR A 237 -3.89 15.44 1.07
C TYR A 237 -3.11 14.13 0.93
N ASP A 238 -3.45 13.14 1.75
CA ASP A 238 -2.93 11.79 1.62
C ASP A 238 -3.44 11.10 0.35
N LEU A 239 -2.75 10.03 -0.08
CA LEU A 239 -3.27 9.23 -1.19
C LEU A 239 -4.61 8.57 -0.80
N LEU A 240 -4.71 8.07 0.42
CA LEU A 240 -5.95 7.58 1.01
C LEU A 240 -6.07 8.09 2.44
N ALA A 241 -7.12 8.85 2.75
CA ALA A 241 -7.49 9.25 4.10
C ALA A 241 -8.78 8.56 4.54
N VAL A 242 -8.81 8.02 5.75
CA VAL A 242 -10.03 7.46 6.38
C VAL A 242 -10.35 8.28 7.62
N GLN A 243 -11.51 8.94 7.62
CA GLN A 243 -11.94 9.85 8.67
C GLN A 243 -13.36 9.55 9.13
N TYR A 244 -13.60 9.48 10.45
CA TYR A 244 -14.92 9.22 11.04
C TYR A 244 -15.61 7.97 10.45
N SER A 245 -14.86 6.98 10.04
CA SER A 245 -15.37 5.82 9.31
C SER A 245 -15.05 4.52 10.04
N SER A 246 -15.85 3.49 9.81
CA SER A 246 -15.64 2.21 10.49
C SER A 246 -15.84 1.02 9.57
N ASN A 247 -15.29 -0.13 9.97
CA ASN A 247 -15.28 -1.37 9.20
C ASN A 247 -14.77 -1.11 7.77
N VAL A 248 -13.49 -0.76 7.68
CA VAL A 248 -12.80 -0.50 6.40
C VAL A 248 -11.72 -1.55 6.21
N TRP A 249 -11.69 -2.16 5.04
CA TRP A 249 -10.67 -3.10 4.64
C TRP A 249 -9.94 -2.59 3.41
N VAL A 250 -8.63 -2.39 3.54
CA VAL A 250 -7.72 -1.97 2.45
C VAL A 250 -6.73 -3.09 2.23
N ASP A 251 -6.79 -3.72 1.07
CA ASP A 251 -6.12 -4.99 0.84
C ASP A 251 -5.49 -5.07 -0.55
N HIS A 252 -4.30 -5.68 -0.64
CA HIS A 252 -3.54 -5.80 -1.88
C HIS A 252 -3.45 -4.47 -2.67
N CYS A 253 -3.29 -3.35 -1.98
CA CYS A 253 -3.08 -2.04 -2.61
C CYS A 253 -1.61 -1.63 -2.53
N GLU A 254 -1.18 -0.76 -3.44
CA GLU A 254 0.10 -0.08 -3.31
C GLU A 254 -0.10 1.44 -3.21
N PHE A 255 0.78 2.06 -2.45
CA PHE A 255 0.79 3.50 -2.20
C PHE A 255 2.18 4.04 -2.46
N ILE A 256 2.29 4.94 -3.44
CA ILE A 256 3.58 5.46 -3.91
C ILE A 256 3.54 6.97 -3.95
N ASP A 257 4.54 7.62 -3.36
CA ASP A 257 4.80 9.05 -3.53
C ASP A 257 3.67 9.99 -3.06
N GLY A 258 3.00 9.68 -1.95
CA GLY A 258 2.03 10.62 -1.36
C GLY A 258 2.66 11.98 -1.02
N ILE A 259 1.96 13.07 -1.31
CA ILE A 259 2.50 14.42 -1.07
C ILE A 259 2.61 14.76 0.41
N ASP A 260 1.64 14.33 1.22
CA ASP A 260 1.64 14.44 2.68
C ASP A 260 1.84 13.05 3.30
N GLY A 261 0.87 12.14 3.15
CA GLY A 261 0.96 10.76 3.58
C GLY A 261 0.52 9.78 2.51
N ASN A 262 0.81 8.50 2.73
CA ASN A 262 0.34 7.46 1.82
C ASN A 262 -1.04 6.94 2.21
N PHE A 263 -1.23 6.55 3.48
CA PHE A 263 -2.52 6.08 3.96
C PHE A 263 -2.70 6.46 5.44
N ASP A 264 -3.51 7.45 5.69
CA ASP A 264 -3.75 8.02 7.00
C ASP A 264 -5.15 7.71 7.54
N ILE A 265 -5.23 7.51 8.87
CA ILE A 265 -6.46 7.14 9.57
C ILE A 265 -6.62 8.07 10.77
N SER A 266 -7.73 8.79 10.84
CA SER A 266 -7.90 9.81 11.88
C SER A 266 -9.37 10.06 12.23
N ASN A 267 -9.56 10.96 13.20
CA ASN A 267 -10.87 11.51 13.56
C ASN A 267 -11.90 10.41 13.87
N GLU A 268 -11.72 9.69 14.96
CA GLU A 268 -12.65 8.69 15.47
C GLU A 268 -12.94 7.52 14.49
N SER A 269 -12.09 7.32 13.49
CA SER A 269 -12.17 6.13 12.64
C SER A 269 -11.85 4.87 13.46
N ASP A 270 -12.50 3.75 13.14
CA ASP A 270 -12.36 2.55 13.96
C ASP A 270 -12.58 1.26 13.17
N MET A 271 -12.18 0.13 13.71
CA MET A 271 -12.38 -1.20 13.10
C MET A 271 -11.83 -1.27 11.66
N ILE A 272 -10.53 -1.08 11.50
CA ILE A 272 -9.88 -1.05 10.19
C ILE A 272 -8.86 -2.17 10.08
N THR A 273 -8.79 -2.79 8.91
CA THR A 273 -7.71 -3.70 8.54
C THR A 273 -7.02 -3.20 7.27
N ALA A 274 -5.71 -3.05 7.35
CA ALA A 274 -4.81 -2.86 6.23
C ALA A 274 -4.00 -4.15 6.06
N SER A 275 -4.19 -4.86 4.96
CA SER A 275 -3.52 -6.15 4.73
C SER A 275 -2.92 -6.24 3.33
N TRP A 276 -1.76 -6.89 3.23
CA TRP A 276 -1.08 -7.11 1.96
C TRP A 276 -0.86 -5.84 1.13
N ASN A 277 -0.67 -4.68 1.76
CA ASN A 277 -0.38 -3.44 1.05
C ASN A 277 1.13 -3.22 0.92
N GLU A 278 1.53 -2.51 -0.13
CA GLU A 278 2.90 -2.05 -0.31
C GLU A 278 2.98 -0.52 -0.24
N PHE A 279 3.94 -0.02 0.52
CA PHE A 279 4.22 1.41 0.68
C PHE A 279 5.63 1.71 0.21
N SER A 280 5.79 2.73 -0.62
CA SER A 280 7.10 3.15 -1.10
C SER A 280 7.12 4.61 -1.56
N TYR A 281 8.35 5.12 -1.78
CA TYR A 281 8.60 6.41 -2.38
C TYR A 281 9.68 6.29 -3.46
N THR A 282 9.62 7.13 -4.48
CA THR A 282 10.58 7.20 -5.58
C THR A 282 11.52 8.41 -5.43
N ASP A 283 12.34 8.66 -6.45
CA ASP A 283 13.22 9.83 -6.50
C ASP A 283 12.48 11.16 -6.68
N ARG A 284 11.16 11.14 -6.93
CA ARG A 284 10.31 12.32 -6.91
C ARG A 284 10.04 12.85 -5.50
N SER A 285 10.27 12.03 -4.49
CA SER A 285 10.08 12.40 -3.09
C SER A 285 11.39 12.88 -2.47
N LEU A 286 11.48 14.17 -2.17
CA LEU A 286 12.66 14.79 -1.59
C LEU A 286 12.71 14.64 -0.07
N MET A 287 11.59 14.90 0.61
CA MET A 287 11.44 14.85 2.06
C MET A 287 10.02 14.45 2.45
N HIS A 288 9.70 14.42 3.74
CA HIS A 288 8.37 14.08 4.27
C HIS A 288 7.84 12.70 3.80
N GLN A 289 8.74 11.71 3.64
CA GLN A 289 8.39 10.35 3.23
C GLN A 289 7.75 9.59 4.40
N ASN A 290 6.59 10.06 4.83
CA ASN A 290 5.81 9.53 5.95
C ASN A 290 4.65 8.68 5.43
N THR A 291 4.51 7.43 5.89
CA THR A 291 3.57 6.49 5.27
C THR A 291 2.19 6.47 5.88
N ASN A 292 2.09 6.25 7.20
CA ASN A 292 0.82 6.02 7.87
C ASN A 292 0.73 6.78 9.19
N LEU A 293 0.01 7.89 9.22
CA LEU A 293 -0.36 8.56 10.46
C LEU A 293 -1.71 8.03 10.96
N VAL A 294 -1.73 7.59 12.21
CA VAL A 294 -2.97 7.18 12.87
C VAL A 294 -3.19 8.04 14.10
N GLY A 295 -4.30 8.80 14.10
CA GLY A 295 -4.55 9.84 15.10
C GLY A 295 -3.71 11.10 14.85
N SER A 296 -4.36 12.17 14.41
CA SER A 296 -3.70 13.37 13.87
C SER A 296 -2.98 14.23 14.91
N SER A 297 -3.37 14.18 16.19
CA SER A 297 -2.79 15.03 17.24
C SER A 297 -2.97 14.41 18.62
N ASP A 298 -2.02 14.71 19.52
CA ASP A 298 -2.12 14.35 20.95
C ASP A 298 -3.29 15.05 21.67
N SER A 299 -3.85 16.11 21.08
CA SER A 299 -5.02 16.81 21.62
C SER A 299 -6.38 16.29 21.12
N LYS A 300 -6.40 15.31 20.23
CA LYS A 300 -7.62 14.72 19.66
C LYS A 300 -8.18 13.62 20.56
N VAL A 301 -8.59 14.00 21.77
CA VAL A 301 -9.11 13.08 22.79
C VAL A 301 -10.38 12.32 22.36
N GLY A 302 -11.11 12.76 21.32
CA GLY A 302 -12.21 12.00 20.73
C GLY A 302 -11.77 10.71 20.05
N ASP A 303 -10.46 10.55 19.76
CA ASP A 303 -9.88 9.32 19.23
C ASP A 303 -9.68 8.25 20.33
N ASP A 304 -9.79 8.62 21.61
CA ASP A 304 -9.70 7.67 22.71
C ASP A 304 -10.80 6.60 22.59
N ASP A 305 -10.45 5.33 22.83
CA ASP A 305 -11.30 4.16 22.56
C ASP A 305 -11.69 3.91 21.09
N LYS A 306 -11.11 4.65 20.15
CA LYS A 306 -11.21 4.43 18.69
C LYS A 306 -9.88 3.94 18.12
N LEU A 307 -9.76 3.98 16.81
CA LEU A 307 -8.53 3.65 16.08
C LEU A 307 -8.03 2.22 16.35
N SER A 308 -8.97 1.25 16.40
CA SER A 308 -8.63 -0.17 16.48
C SER A 308 -8.26 -0.68 15.09
N ILE A 309 -6.96 -0.98 14.88
CA ILE A 309 -6.43 -1.18 13.53
C ILE A 309 -5.51 -2.40 13.48
N THR A 310 -5.72 -3.23 12.47
CA THR A 310 -4.82 -4.32 12.10
C THR A 310 -3.98 -3.91 10.91
N PHE A 311 -2.65 -3.96 11.05
CA PHE A 311 -1.70 -3.93 9.95
C PHE A 311 -1.09 -5.31 9.81
N ALA A 312 -1.43 -6.05 8.76
CA ALA A 312 -0.96 -7.43 8.59
C ALA A 312 -0.46 -7.68 7.17
N PHE A 313 0.67 -8.36 7.08
CA PHE A 313 1.28 -8.76 5.80
C PHE A 313 1.61 -7.57 4.87
N ASN A 314 1.79 -6.38 5.41
CA ASN A 314 2.16 -5.20 4.63
C ASN A 314 3.67 -5.12 4.43
N SER A 315 4.05 -4.47 3.34
CA SER A 315 5.45 -4.20 2.96
C SER A 315 5.72 -2.69 3.03
N TRP A 316 6.75 -2.29 3.81
CA TRP A 316 7.28 -0.92 3.79
C TRP A 316 8.65 -0.91 3.16
N GLY A 317 8.73 -0.37 1.96
CA GLY A 317 9.87 -0.49 1.07
C GLY A 317 10.68 0.78 0.86
N ALA A 318 11.10 0.95 -0.37
CA ALA A 318 12.04 1.98 -0.77
C ALA A 318 11.64 3.37 -0.26
N LYS A 319 12.61 4.07 0.36
CA LYS A 319 12.50 5.45 0.83
C LYS A 319 11.38 5.75 1.85
N CYS A 320 10.69 4.75 2.40
CA CYS A 320 9.86 5.00 3.58
C CYS A 320 10.76 5.42 4.73
N ARG A 321 10.56 6.63 5.28
CA ARG A 321 11.44 7.17 6.34
C ARG A 321 10.81 7.14 7.71
N ALA A 322 9.47 7.22 7.80
CA ALA A 322 8.76 7.36 9.07
C ALA A 322 7.32 6.86 9.00
N ARG A 323 6.69 6.72 10.17
CA ARG A 323 5.27 6.45 10.35
C ARG A 323 4.82 5.15 9.68
N MET A 324 5.33 4.01 10.17
CA MET A 324 4.99 2.69 9.63
C MET A 324 4.36 1.73 10.69
N PRO A 325 3.33 2.13 11.46
CA PRO A 325 2.70 3.45 11.58
C PRO A 325 3.30 4.31 12.73
N MET A 326 3.00 5.63 12.71
CA MET A 326 2.99 6.46 13.91
C MET A 326 1.55 6.58 14.40
N ALA A 327 1.26 6.13 15.62
CA ALA A 327 -0.12 5.94 16.04
C ALA A 327 -0.40 6.37 17.48
N ARG A 328 -1.58 6.98 17.68
CA ARG A 328 -2.09 7.50 18.94
C ARG A 328 -3.44 6.88 19.30
N TYR A 329 -3.76 6.80 20.59
CA TYR A 329 -5.05 6.46 21.18
C TYR A 329 -5.60 5.07 20.91
N GLY A 330 -5.22 4.43 19.85
CA GLY A 330 -5.86 3.22 19.38
C GLY A 330 -5.27 1.92 19.93
N ARG A 331 -5.82 0.82 19.44
CA ARG A 331 -5.29 -0.54 19.63
C ARG A 331 -4.81 -1.09 18.30
N PHE A 332 -3.55 -1.48 18.25
CA PHE A 332 -2.86 -1.82 17.03
C PHE A 332 -2.32 -3.24 17.06
N HIS A 333 -2.66 -4.02 16.04
CA HIS A 333 -2.08 -5.32 15.81
C HIS A 333 -1.14 -5.26 14.60
N MET A 334 0.17 -5.39 14.84
CA MET A 334 1.21 -5.44 13.83
C MET A 334 1.60 -6.89 13.59
N LEU A 335 1.04 -7.53 12.56
CA LEU A 335 1.16 -8.96 12.31
C LEU A 335 1.89 -9.26 11.01
N ASN A 336 2.99 -10.00 11.08
CA ASN A 336 3.70 -10.54 9.91
C ASN A 336 4.00 -9.53 8.79
N ASN A 337 4.35 -8.31 9.16
CA ASN A 337 4.72 -7.28 8.20
C ASN A 337 6.21 -7.36 7.84
N TYR A 338 6.55 -6.90 6.65
CA TYR A 338 7.90 -6.83 6.11
C TYR A 338 8.39 -5.39 6.00
N PHE A 339 9.48 -5.08 6.69
CA PHE A 339 10.12 -3.77 6.67
C PHE A 339 11.46 -3.87 5.96
N HIS A 340 11.60 -3.22 4.79
CA HIS A 340 12.84 -3.15 4.02
C HIS A 340 13.21 -1.70 3.62
N CYS A 341 12.73 -0.74 4.38
CA CYS A 341 12.95 0.70 4.26
C CYS A 341 14.34 1.09 4.72
N LYS A 342 15.37 0.80 3.93
CA LYS A 342 16.77 1.04 4.29
C LYS A 342 17.05 2.51 4.56
N GLY A 343 17.79 2.77 5.64
CA GLY A 343 18.24 4.11 5.99
C GLY A 343 17.15 5.05 6.51
N ASN A 344 16.03 4.51 7.01
CA ASN A 344 14.93 5.30 7.57
C ASN A 344 15.43 6.23 8.69
N SER A 345 14.97 7.47 8.69
CA SER A 345 15.43 8.53 9.61
C SER A 345 14.75 8.47 10.97
N THR A 346 13.51 8.01 11.03
CA THR A 346 12.70 7.82 12.24
C THR A 346 12.20 6.40 12.35
N ALA A 347 11.66 6.05 13.52
CA ALA A 347 11.22 4.69 13.78
C ALA A 347 10.16 4.20 12.80
N CYS A 348 10.26 2.92 12.43
CA CYS A 348 9.22 2.22 11.69
C CYS A 348 7.92 2.24 12.50
N ILE A 349 7.90 1.56 13.63
CA ILE A 349 6.76 1.48 14.53
C ILE A 349 6.93 2.50 15.63
N ASN A 350 6.00 3.45 15.72
CA ASN A 350 6.06 4.56 16.66
C ASN A 350 4.77 4.70 17.47
N PRO A 351 4.61 3.91 18.55
CA PRO A 351 3.53 4.07 19.51
C PRO A 351 3.59 5.41 20.22
N ARG A 352 2.50 6.15 20.17
CA ARG A 352 2.38 7.47 20.79
C ARG A 352 1.28 7.44 21.85
N LYS A 353 0.86 8.62 22.26
CA LYS A 353 -0.06 8.88 23.37
C LYS A 353 -1.25 7.91 23.42
N ASN A 354 -1.43 7.25 24.57
CA ASN A 354 -2.54 6.35 24.88
C ASN A 354 -2.75 5.19 23.89
N SER A 355 -1.71 4.78 23.15
CA SER A 355 -1.82 3.66 22.21
C SER A 355 -1.44 2.33 22.84
N GLU A 356 -2.05 1.26 22.36
CA GLU A 356 -1.80 -0.12 22.73
C GLU A 356 -1.34 -0.92 21.50
N PHE A 357 -0.21 -1.63 21.60
CA PHE A 357 0.35 -2.37 20.50
C PHE A 357 0.62 -3.83 20.83
N LEU A 358 0.15 -4.75 19.96
CA LEU A 358 0.69 -6.09 19.82
C LEU A 358 1.52 -6.17 18.54
N ILE A 359 2.81 -6.51 18.67
CA ILE A 359 3.79 -6.54 17.58
C ILE A 359 4.36 -7.94 17.51
N GLU A 360 4.00 -8.72 16.48
CA GLU A 360 4.40 -10.12 16.40
C GLU A 360 4.63 -10.60 14.95
N GLY A 361 5.58 -11.50 14.79
CA GLY A 361 5.90 -12.14 13.52
C GLY A 361 6.40 -11.20 12.42
N ASN A 362 6.82 -9.97 12.75
CA ASN A 362 7.30 -9.02 11.76
C ASN A 362 8.77 -9.25 11.40
N TYR A 363 9.14 -8.97 10.16
CA TYR A 363 10.50 -9.10 9.67
C TYR A 363 11.09 -7.74 9.30
N PHE A 364 12.20 -7.36 9.94
CA PHE A 364 12.95 -6.12 9.68
C PHE A 364 14.26 -6.48 8.99
N GLU A 365 14.42 -6.08 7.72
CA GLU A 365 15.56 -6.42 6.88
C GLU A 365 16.82 -5.63 7.27
N GLU A 366 17.98 -6.14 6.84
CA GLU A 366 19.26 -5.45 6.96
C GLU A 366 19.20 -4.03 6.34
N GLY A 367 19.71 -3.05 7.07
CA GLY A 367 19.71 -1.65 6.68
C GLY A 367 18.52 -0.84 7.19
N VAL A 368 17.53 -1.46 7.83
CA VAL A 368 16.48 -0.74 8.57
C VAL A 368 17.11 -0.21 9.86
N LYS A 369 17.28 1.12 9.96
CA LYS A 369 18.10 1.76 11.00
C LYS A 369 17.37 1.97 12.32
N LYS A 370 16.13 2.43 12.25
CA LYS A 370 15.32 2.74 13.44
C LYS A 370 14.03 1.92 13.38
N ILE A 371 14.00 0.86 14.16
CA ILE A 371 12.89 -0.11 14.14
C ILE A 371 11.72 0.39 14.98
N PHE A 372 12.00 0.88 16.18
CA PHE A 372 10.99 1.20 17.17
C PHE A 372 11.37 2.44 17.99
N ASP A 373 10.38 3.27 18.28
CA ASP A 373 10.44 4.34 19.28
C ASP A 373 9.04 4.57 19.83
N MET A 374 8.91 4.94 21.09
CA MET A 374 7.60 5.18 21.70
C MET A 374 7.60 6.41 22.58
N LYS A 375 6.42 7.02 22.73
CA LYS A 375 6.18 8.10 23.67
C LYS A 375 4.74 8.05 24.20
N GLU A 376 4.59 7.89 25.51
CA GLU A 376 3.30 7.92 26.20
C GLU A 376 2.31 6.82 25.75
N ALA A 377 2.80 5.69 25.22
CA ALA A 377 1.98 4.52 24.96
C ALA A 377 1.49 3.90 26.29
N THR A 378 0.29 3.31 26.30
CA THR A 378 -0.27 2.64 27.47
C THR A 378 0.06 1.16 27.52
N SER A 379 0.31 0.54 26.36
CA SER A 379 0.71 -0.87 26.27
C SER A 379 1.58 -1.11 25.05
N VAL A 380 2.62 -1.91 25.20
CA VAL A 380 3.41 -2.46 24.09
C VAL A 380 3.77 -3.91 24.39
N ILE A 381 3.28 -4.83 23.60
CA ILE A 381 3.64 -6.24 23.63
C ILE A 381 4.50 -6.54 22.41
N TRP A 382 5.79 -6.74 22.63
CA TRP A 382 6.74 -7.13 21.60
C TRP A 382 6.99 -8.64 21.70
N ALA A 383 6.47 -9.42 20.77
CA ALA A 383 6.65 -10.86 20.76
C ALA A 383 8.07 -11.26 20.32
N ASP A 384 8.54 -12.39 20.81
CA ASP A 384 9.91 -12.86 20.57
C ASP A 384 10.17 -13.35 19.14
N ASP A 385 9.11 -13.60 18.39
CA ASP A 385 9.16 -14.05 17.00
C ASP A 385 9.32 -12.93 15.95
N ASN A 386 9.41 -11.67 16.37
CA ASN A 386 9.84 -10.62 15.46
C ASN A 386 11.33 -10.79 15.11
N VAL A 387 11.66 -10.79 13.82
CA VAL A 387 13.03 -10.92 13.31
C VAL A 387 13.61 -9.54 13.00
N THR A 388 14.75 -9.24 13.60
CA THR A 388 15.54 -8.04 13.33
C THR A 388 16.95 -8.46 12.90
N VAL A 389 17.35 -8.09 11.68
CA VAL A 389 18.68 -8.45 11.15
C VAL A 389 19.77 -7.54 11.73
N GLU A 390 19.47 -6.26 11.87
CA GLU A 390 20.38 -5.30 12.53
C GLU A 390 20.36 -5.48 14.05
N SER A 391 21.44 -5.06 14.70
CA SER A 391 21.50 -4.98 16.15
C SER A 391 20.44 -4.02 16.69
N PHE A 392 19.51 -4.54 17.44
CA PHE A 392 18.37 -3.80 17.97
C PHE A 392 18.09 -4.19 19.43
N SER A 393 17.96 -3.19 20.29
CA SER A 393 17.52 -3.42 21.67
C SER A 393 16.00 -3.53 21.70
N LYS A 394 15.48 -4.74 21.87
CA LYS A 394 14.05 -5.00 21.94
C LYS A 394 13.41 -4.17 23.06
N PRO A 395 12.24 -3.57 22.85
CA PRO A 395 11.51 -2.92 23.93
C PRO A 395 11.07 -3.94 24.98
N VAL A 396 11.06 -3.52 26.22
CA VAL A 396 10.47 -4.33 27.29
C VAL A 396 8.97 -4.24 27.17
N SER A 397 8.30 -5.39 27.04
CA SER A 397 6.83 -5.45 26.97
C SER A 397 6.21 -5.00 28.30
N PHE A 398 5.12 -4.24 28.22
CA PHE A 398 4.34 -3.78 29.36
C PHE A 398 2.87 -3.58 28.98
N GLY A 399 1.99 -3.59 29.98
CA GLY A 399 0.54 -3.47 29.76
C GLY A 399 -0.06 -4.73 29.14
N GLU A 400 -1.23 -4.60 28.55
CA GLU A 400 -1.96 -5.66 27.88
C GLU A 400 -2.51 -5.12 26.55
N CYS A 401 -2.52 -5.94 25.50
CA CYS A 401 -3.13 -5.61 24.22
C CYS A 401 -3.98 -6.79 23.75
N TYR A 402 -5.26 -6.75 24.04
CA TYR A 402 -6.20 -7.82 23.71
C TYR A 402 -6.66 -7.71 22.24
N ILE A 403 -6.55 -8.81 21.50
CA ILE A 403 -7.02 -8.93 20.12
C ILE A 403 -8.28 -9.81 20.10
N PRO A 404 -9.45 -9.28 19.70
CA PRO A 404 -10.72 -9.98 19.85
C PRO A 404 -11.02 -11.01 18.77
N TYR A 405 -10.34 -10.99 17.63
CA TYR A 405 -10.57 -11.87 16.49
C TYR A 405 -9.56 -13.02 16.46
N SER A 406 -9.96 -14.10 15.81
CA SER A 406 -9.03 -15.20 15.48
C SER A 406 -8.19 -14.86 14.25
N TYR A 407 -6.94 -15.28 14.26
CA TYR A 407 -6.01 -15.11 13.13
C TYR A 407 -5.01 -16.25 13.10
N THR A 408 -4.42 -16.48 11.93
CA THR A 408 -3.32 -17.41 11.76
C THR A 408 -2.06 -16.62 11.53
N LYS A 409 -1.03 -16.91 12.32
CA LYS A 409 0.27 -16.26 12.20
C LYS A 409 1.16 -17.03 11.23
N MET A 410 1.69 -16.33 10.24
CA MET A 410 2.70 -16.86 9.32
C MET A 410 4.02 -17.07 10.05
N PRO A 411 4.73 -18.20 9.84
CA PRO A 411 6.09 -18.34 10.32
C PRO A 411 6.98 -17.18 9.85
N THR A 412 7.70 -16.53 10.77
CA THR A 412 8.40 -15.28 10.45
C THR A 412 9.52 -15.46 9.42
N GLU A 413 10.08 -16.65 9.32
CA GLU A 413 11.12 -17.03 8.36
C GLU A 413 10.67 -16.94 6.88
N ILE A 414 9.37 -17.03 6.60
CA ILE A 414 8.83 -16.91 5.22
C ILE A 414 8.23 -15.53 4.95
N VAL A 415 8.03 -14.68 5.97
CA VAL A 415 7.41 -13.35 5.85
C VAL A 415 8.11 -12.50 4.80
N LYS A 416 9.44 -12.48 4.82
CA LYS A 416 10.22 -11.68 3.85
C LYS A 416 9.85 -12.03 2.41
N ASP A 417 9.87 -13.30 2.07
CA ASP A 417 9.71 -13.75 0.68
C ASP A 417 8.24 -13.67 0.24
N ASP A 418 7.30 -14.08 1.09
CA ASP A 418 5.88 -14.09 0.77
C ASP A 418 5.30 -12.68 0.75
N VAL A 419 5.57 -11.84 1.75
CA VAL A 419 5.07 -10.46 1.76
C VAL A 419 5.69 -9.66 0.62
N LYS A 420 6.99 -9.82 0.35
CA LYS A 420 7.63 -9.19 -0.81
C LYS A 420 7.00 -9.61 -2.13
N ALA A 421 6.61 -10.87 -2.27
CA ALA A 421 6.01 -11.38 -3.50
C ALA A 421 4.56 -10.92 -3.70
N PHE A 422 3.79 -10.86 -2.63
CA PHE A 422 2.33 -10.78 -2.72
C PHE A 422 1.70 -9.48 -2.20
N ALA A 423 2.38 -8.68 -1.37
CA ALA A 423 1.88 -7.35 -1.01
C ALA A 423 1.78 -6.43 -2.23
N GLY A 424 0.81 -5.53 -2.23
CA GLY A 424 0.49 -4.68 -3.38
C GLY A 424 -0.48 -5.34 -4.37
N PRO A 425 -0.81 -4.69 -5.49
CA PRO A 425 -1.75 -5.17 -6.50
C PRO A 425 -1.13 -6.30 -7.32
N THR A 426 -1.25 -7.52 -6.83
CA THR A 426 -0.63 -8.73 -7.41
C THR A 426 -1.64 -9.76 -7.90
N ILE A 427 -2.93 -9.45 -7.83
CA ILE A 427 -4.04 -10.34 -8.21
C ILE A 427 -4.80 -9.75 -9.40
N TRP A 428 -5.67 -10.54 -10.01
CA TRP A 428 -6.58 -10.15 -11.11
C TRP A 428 -5.94 -9.42 -12.29
N GLY A 429 -4.78 -9.93 -12.74
CA GLY A 429 -4.05 -9.39 -13.89
C GLY A 429 -3.27 -8.11 -13.59
N SER A 430 -3.09 -7.78 -12.32
CA SER A 430 -2.30 -6.64 -11.88
C SER A 430 -0.87 -7.03 -11.48
N THR A 431 0.03 -6.06 -11.57
CA THR A 431 1.42 -6.11 -11.11
C THR A 431 1.79 -4.81 -10.44
N LYS A 432 2.71 -4.86 -9.49
CA LYS A 432 3.18 -3.67 -8.77
C LYS A 432 3.77 -2.63 -9.72
N TYR A 433 3.47 -1.38 -9.47
CA TYR A 433 4.09 -0.26 -10.20
C TYR A 433 5.59 -0.16 -9.95
N SER A 434 6.03 -0.46 -8.73
CA SER A 434 7.45 -0.44 -8.33
C SER A 434 8.36 -1.39 -9.14
N VAL A 435 7.78 -2.31 -9.92
CA VAL A 435 8.51 -3.20 -10.84
C VAL A 435 8.79 -2.55 -12.20
N ILE A 436 8.11 -1.44 -12.51
CA ILE A 436 8.35 -0.69 -13.75
C ILE A 436 9.58 0.20 -13.53
N PRO A 437 10.66 0.08 -14.35
CA PRO A 437 11.80 0.97 -14.24
C PRO A 437 11.36 2.44 -14.37
N THR A 438 11.83 3.29 -13.46
CA THR A 438 11.48 4.72 -13.40
C THR A 438 11.86 5.51 -14.66
N ASP A 439 12.68 4.96 -15.53
CA ASP A 439 13.12 5.59 -16.77
C ASP A 439 12.01 5.61 -17.85
N GLU A 440 10.94 4.83 -17.69
CA GLU A 440 9.81 4.81 -18.64
C GLU A 440 8.63 5.72 -18.21
N VAL A 441 8.67 6.31 -17.01
CA VAL A 441 7.65 7.22 -16.50
C VAL A 441 8.00 8.68 -16.82
N THR A 442 8.53 8.95 -17.96
CA THR A 442 8.72 10.31 -18.47
C THR A 442 7.49 10.73 -19.28
N GLY A 443 6.54 11.32 -18.59
CA GLY A 443 5.42 12.01 -19.23
C GLY A 443 4.21 11.12 -19.43
N ILE A 444 3.05 11.69 -19.17
CA ILE A 444 1.76 11.23 -19.67
C ILE A 444 1.84 11.31 -21.20
N ASN A 445 2.33 10.25 -21.83
CA ASN A 445 2.10 10.08 -23.24
C ASN A 445 0.64 9.64 -23.40
N THR A 446 -0.24 10.60 -23.62
CA THR A 446 -1.42 10.37 -24.41
C THR A 446 -0.96 10.04 -25.83
N THR A 447 -0.28 8.93 -26.00
CA THR A 447 -0.13 8.35 -27.31
C THR A 447 -1.49 7.76 -27.67
N VAL A 448 -2.26 8.54 -28.40
CA VAL A 448 -3.09 7.97 -29.45
C VAL A 448 -2.24 6.89 -30.09
N ALA A 449 -2.68 5.64 -30.00
CA ALA A 449 -1.97 4.53 -30.55
C ALA A 449 -1.79 4.78 -32.06
N ASP A 450 -0.63 5.28 -32.42
CA ASP A 450 -0.22 5.28 -33.81
C ASP A 450 0.14 3.83 -34.11
N ASN A 451 -0.73 3.19 -34.88
CA ASN A 451 -0.64 1.78 -35.31
C ASN A 451 0.51 1.55 -36.31
N SER A 452 1.63 2.20 -36.14
CA SER A 452 2.87 1.81 -36.80
C SER A 452 3.58 0.76 -35.94
N ALA A 453 3.17 -0.51 -36.11
CA ALA A 453 3.84 -1.65 -35.53
C ALA A 453 5.33 -1.58 -35.90
N SER A 454 6.20 -1.34 -34.91
CA SER A 454 7.64 -1.44 -35.08
C SER A 454 7.97 -2.82 -35.68
N GLU A 455 8.54 -2.84 -36.88
CA GLU A 455 8.98 -4.09 -37.54
C GLU A 455 10.20 -4.73 -36.86
N ALA A 456 10.73 -4.12 -35.81
CA ALA A 456 11.89 -4.61 -35.09
C ALA A 456 11.59 -5.92 -34.34
N THR A 457 12.50 -6.88 -34.48
CA THR A 457 12.48 -8.18 -33.83
C THR A 457 13.48 -8.20 -32.68
N TYR A 458 13.08 -8.73 -31.52
CA TYR A 458 13.91 -8.80 -30.32
C TYR A 458 14.01 -10.25 -29.83
N ASN A 459 15.12 -10.62 -29.20
CA ASN A 459 15.22 -11.88 -28.45
C ASN A 459 14.57 -11.75 -27.06
N LEU A 460 14.53 -12.84 -26.28
CA LEU A 460 13.95 -12.83 -24.94
C LEU A 460 14.69 -11.95 -23.90
N LEU A 461 15.90 -11.51 -24.22
CA LEU A 461 16.71 -10.60 -23.40
C LEU A 461 16.49 -9.12 -23.81
N GLY A 462 15.53 -8.84 -24.72
CA GLY A 462 15.23 -7.48 -25.17
C GLY A 462 16.24 -6.92 -26.19
N GLN A 463 17.19 -7.71 -26.67
CA GLN A 463 18.16 -7.27 -27.67
C GLN A 463 17.56 -7.36 -29.07
N LYS A 464 17.70 -6.30 -29.86
CA LYS A 464 17.25 -6.28 -31.25
C LYS A 464 18.05 -7.32 -32.06
N VAL A 465 17.33 -8.19 -32.75
CA VAL A 465 17.92 -9.25 -33.57
C VAL A 465 17.44 -9.17 -35.02
N ASN A 466 18.13 -9.85 -35.91
CA ASN A 466 17.71 -9.95 -37.31
C ASN A 466 16.35 -10.69 -37.39
N ALA A 467 15.49 -10.27 -38.30
CA ALA A 467 14.17 -10.85 -38.52
C ALA A 467 14.17 -12.38 -38.76
N ASN A 468 15.31 -12.93 -39.17
CA ASN A 468 15.54 -14.36 -39.41
C ASN A 468 16.27 -15.08 -38.25
N ALA A 469 16.41 -14.42 -37.09
CA ALA A 469 17.06 -15.05 -35.95
C ALA A 469 16.26 -16.27 -35.48
N LYS A 470 16.91 -17.43 -35.41
CA LYS A 470 16.29 -18.69 -34.95
C LYS A 470 16.05 -18.67 -33.44
N GLY A 471 14.97 -19.30 -33.01
CA GLY A 471 14.58 -19.40 -31.62
C GLY A 471 13.30 -18.62 -31.30
N ILE A 472 13.11 -18.26 -30.02
CA ILE A 472 11.95 -17.46 -29.59
C ILE A 472 12.29 -15.98 -29.77
N VAL A 473 11.50 -15.27 -30.56
CA VAL A 473 11.63 -13.84 -30.81
C VAL A 473 10.33 -13.10 -30.50
N VAL A 474 10.44 -11.82 -30.20
CA VAL A 474 9.32 -10.90 -29.95
C VAL A 474 9.27 -9.88 -31.07
N LYS A 475 8.14 -9.76 -31.75
CA LYS A 475 7.87 -8.76 -32.77
C LYS A 475 6.47 -8.20 -32.58
N GLY A 476 6.32 -6.87 -32.56
CA GLY A 476 5.03 -6.21 -32.32
C GLY A 476 4.34 -6.67 -31.04
N GLY A 477 5.08 -6.89 -29.95
CA GLY A 477 4.56 -7.37 -28.67
C GLY A 477 4.14 -8.85 -28.62
N LYS A 478 4.29 -9.61 -29.72
CA LYS A 478 3.93 -11.04 -29.79
C LYS A 478 5.17 -11.93 -29.86
N LYS A 479 5.12 -13.10 -29.20
CA LYS A 479 6.19 -14.11 -29.24
C LYS A 479 6.01 -15.03 -30.45
N PHE A 480 7.10 -15.29 -31.16
CA PHE A 480 7.16 -16.22 -32.29
C PHE A 480 8.29 -17.21 -32.11
N VAL A 481 8.11 -18.43 -32.60
CA VAL A 481 9.19 -19.43 -32.71
C VAL A 481 9.64 -19.45 -34.17
N VAL A 482 10.87 -19.01 -34.41
CA VAL A 482 11.53 -19.05 -35.72
C VAL A 482 12.41 -20.32 -35.75
N ARG A 483 12.07 -21.25 -36.62
CA ARG A 483 12.77 -22.54 -36.79
C ARG A 483 13.95 -22.47 -37.77
#